data_1485d34da4f7b9bd5d49573958587eb3
#
_entry.id   1485d34da4f7b9bd5d49573958587eb3
#
_cell.length_a   1.000
_cell.length_b   1.000
_cell.length_c   1.000
_cell.angle_alpha   90.00
_cell.angle_beta   90.00
_cell.angle_gamma   90.00
#
_symmetry.space_group_name_H-M   'P 1'
#
loop_
_entity.id
_entity.type
_entity.pdbx_description
1 polymer ?
#
loop_
_entity_poly.entity_id
_entity_poly.type
_entity_poly.pdbx_seq_one_letter_code
_entity_poly.pdbx_strand_id
1 'polypeptide(L)'
;MAHPFRPTFLHSAMMLAAASVLLAGAGGAHLFHRLAPAPQAPHAPKLLLAPMIGVIEPCVLSTADLPASMDDLGPLCRGPQGSAAALVESTLKALQPAARPDAGVELGYTLPVPLLRLFRQGEDGGWRIDDDMVGRLVRTLMDAPRPAILYLFSTHFSSQAPIEETLAADPSNMGQTRDGPLGMDDYYDSKVFNWTFATTRNTLTERRVQAVQAVLDAACRMAPQDRAKIRGVTLLGELHHLFPNFQAGMGFDGPYRVTDYSADSVAGFRRYLRQAFGRIEQLNRVVGADYASFDEVVPPSRDIRFEPLRRYTEHIDAFAQGTLPVSGWAHVEGATARHPAWVHVYRNGDFVGRTAVRWGRQDVLAAKPEFGDANTGWRIDLDFKRLPAGLHRLDVFLEASPGALTHLGTRDIAIMDRQQSTPRLLPQHPLPAATPPGAAVQAHIDSPQPNASYYYNPLVPLWHAFRAQQVVDYLRFFDAQVARSCLRDVPRYTHQIIPFTNPSWDANKFAIQASLRPLDGIRLGVSLYGEPTYGQSYFDWLARSGQSRYGITEFHPLKAMDTAAMQQVFERHARHGAEFLSFFVEPRWQGALVPRGHNMFSFDPDNAQFGSDRLYRSVQRALAPPAR
;
A
#
# COMPACT_ATOMS: atom_id res chain seq x y z
N MET A 1 -44.82 -40.85 -68.06
CA MET A 1 -45.30 -39.49 -68.43
C MET A 1 -45.57 -38.70 -67.18
N ALA A 2 -44.67 -37.81 -66.82
CA ALA A 2 -44.73 -37.00 -65.61
C ALA A 2 -45.25 -35.61 -65.99
N HIS A 3 -46.34 -35.18 -65.40
CA HIS A 3 -46.83 -33.81 -65.50
C HIS A 3 -46.12 -32.91 -64.41
N PRO A 4 -45.64 -31.72 -64.76
CA PRO A 4 -45.07 -30.80 -63.80
C PRO A 4 -46.19 -30.05 -63.06
N PHE A 5 -46.11 -30.07 -61.77
CA PHE A 5 -46.93 -29.23 -60.85
C PHE A 5 -46.57 -27.74 -61.01
N ARG A 6 -47.56 -26.94 -61.48
CA ARG A 6 -47.44 -25.47 -61.46
C ARG A 6 -47.80 -24.95 -60.03
N PRO A 7 -46.98 -24.16 -59.40
CA PRO A 7 -47.35 -23.56 -58.12
C PRO A 7 -48.49 -22.55 -58.29
N THR A 8 -49.54 -22.67 -57.50
CA THR A 8 -50.72 -21.83 -57.60
C THR A 8 -50.42 -20.43 -57.11
N PHE A 9 -51.02 -19.42 -57.73
CA PHE A 9 -50.93 -17.97 -57.42
C PHE A 9 -51.09 -17.62 -55.97
N LEU A 10 -51.77 -18.48 -55.16
CA LEU A 10 -51.97 -18.31 -53.69
C LEU A 10 -50.66 -18.41 -52.88
N HIS A 11 -49.74 -19.30 -53.32
CA HIS A 11 -48.45 -19.47 -52.62
C HIS A 11 -47.51 -18.28 -52.86
N SER A 12 -47.54 -17.65 -53.98
CA SER A 12 -46.77 -16.47 -54.32
C SER A 12 -47.28 -15.23 -53.58
N ALA A 13 -48.60 -15.10 -53.41
CA ALA A 13 -49.18 -13.99 -52.63
C ALA A 13 -48.91 -14.11 -51.10
N MET A 14 -48.94 -15.32 -50.56
CA MET A 14 -48.57 -15.57 -49.17
C MET A 14 -47.08 -15.30 -48.89
N MET A 15 -46.17 -15.67 -49.81
CA MET A 15 -44.75 -15.38 -49.65
C MET A 15 -44.43 -13.88 -49.75
N LEU A 16 -45.11 -13.13 -50.62
CA LEU A 16 -45.00 -11.68 -50.74
C LEU A 16 -45.55 -10.99 -49.50
N ALA A 17 -46.66 -11.42 -48.91
CA ALA A 17 -47.21 -10.89 -47.68
C ALA A 17 -46.29 -11.16 -46.46
N ALA A 18 -45.74 -12.37 -46.37
CA ALA A 18 -44.76 -12.70 -45.30
C ALA A 18 -43.46 -11.91 -45.42
N ALA A 19 -42.94 -11.69 -46.63
CA ALA A 19 -41.77 -10.86 -46.87
C ALA A 19 -42.01 -9.38 -46.52
N SER A 20 -43.21 -8.85 -46.83
CA SER A 20 -43.60 -7.47 -46.50
C SER A 20 -43.74 -7.25 -44.99
N VAL A 21 -44.27 -8.22 -44.25
CA VAL A 21 -44.37 -8.16 -42.78
C VAL A 21 -42.98 -8.26 -42.13
N LEU A 22 -42.09 -9.09 -42.66
CA LEU A 22 -40.70 -9.19 -42.18
C LEU A 22 -39.89 -7.92 -42.49
N LEU A 23 -40.06 -7.30 -43.65
CA LEU A 23 -39.42 -6.03 -44.00
C LEU A 23 -39.98 -4.86 -43.22
N ALA A 24 -41.28 -4.80 -42.96
CA ALA A 24 -41.91 -3.80 -42.10
C ALA A 24 -41.48 -3.98 -40.61
N GLY A 25 -41.40 -5.22 -40.14
CA GLY A 25 -40.88 -5.55 -38.82
C GLY A 25 -39.41 -5.20 -38.63
N ALA A 26 -38.56 -5.51 -39.59
CA ALA A 26 -37.14 -5.19 -39.59
C ALA A 26 -36.90 -3.65 -39.72
N GLY A 27 -37.69 -2.97 -40.58
CA GLY A 27 -37.64 -1.50 -40.72
C GLY A 27 -38.12 -0.81 -39.46
N GLY A 28 -39.21 -1.28 -38.83
CA GLY A 28 -39.73 -0.76 -37.57
C GLY A 28 -38.74 -0.96 -36.42
N ALA A 29 -38.14 -2.12 -36.29
CA ALA A 29 -37.11 -2.39 -35.29
C ALA A 29 -35.86 -1.55 -35.49
N HIS A 30 -35.44 -1.32 -36.75
CA HIS A 30 -34.30 -0.46 -37.07
C HIS A 30 -34.58 1.03 -36.78
N LEU A 31 -35.81 1.50 -37.06
CA LEU A 31 -36.26 2.86 -36.71
C LEU A 31 -36.39 3.03 -35.19
N PHE A 32 -36.94 2.01 -34.49
CA PHE A 32 -37.03 2.02 -33.04
C PHE A 32 -35.64 2.03 -32.36
N HIS A 33 -34.66 1.30 -32.95
CA HIS A 33 -33.26 1.33 -32.48
C HIS A 33 -32.56 2.68 -32.73
N ARG A 34 -32.97 3.42 -33.79
CA ARG A 34 -32.44 4.75 -34.07
C ARG A 34 -33.14 5.87 -33.28
N LEU A 35 -34.40 5.66 -32.88
CA LEU A 35 -35.18 6.65 -32.12
C LEU A 35 -35.21 6.35 -30.61
N ALA A 36 -34.83 5.16 -30.19
CA ALA A 36 -34.57 4.90 -28.80
C ALA A 36 -33.37 5.79 -28.37
N PRO A 37 -33.51 6.62 -27.34
CA PRO A 37 -32.35 7.29 -26.78
C PRO A 37 -31.31 6.21 -26.53
N ALA A 38 -30.08 6.43 -27.04
CA ALA A 38 -28.97 5.52 -26.78
C ALA A 38 -28.98 5.21 -25.28
N PRO A 39 -28.93 3.92 -24.86
CA PRO A 39 -28.85 3.61 -23.46
C PRO A 39 -27.71 4.48 -22.92
N GLN A 40 -28.05 5.40 -22.00
CA GLN A 40 -27.03 6.21 -21.36
C GLN A 40 -26.02 5.19 -20.82
N ALA A 41 -24.80 5.23 -21.36
CA ALA A 41 -23.71 4.39 -20.84
C ALA A 41 -23.75 4.56 -19.32
N PRO A 42 -23.79 3.49 -18.54
CA PRO A 42 -23.84 3.61 -17.09
C PRO A 42 -22.73 4.59 -16.72
N HIS A 43 -23.09 5.72 -16.08
CA HIS A 43 -22.12 6.72 -15.69
C HIS A 43 -21.00 5.98 -14.98
N ALA A 44 -19.78 6.08 -15.50
CA ALA A 44 -18.62 5.50 -14.85
C ALA A 44 -18.68 5.90 -13.37
N PRO A 45 -18.54 4.95 -12.43
CA PRO A 45 -18.65 5.27 -11.02
C PRO A 45 -17.68 6.41 -10.71
N LYS A 46 -18.19 7.49 -10.08
CA LYS A 46 -17.38 8.65 -9.70
C LYS A 46 -16.31 8.19 -8.71
N LEU A 47 -15.09 8.69 -8.85
CA LEU A 47 -14.06 8.49 -7.84
C LEU A 47 -14.51 9.16 -6.53
N LEU A 48 -14.58 8.38 -5.43
CA LEU A 48 -14.89 8.91 -4.12
C LEU A 48 -13.63 9.57 -3.52
N LEU A 49 -13.64 10.88 -3.35
CA LEU A 49 -12.66 11.57 -2.52
C LEU A 49 -13.13 11.44 -1.06
N ALA A 50 -12.40 10.66 -0.28
CA ALA A 50 -12.75 10.30 1.08
C ALA A 50 -11.66 10.76 2.07
N PRO A 51 -11.48 12.09 2.30
CA PRO A 51 -10.46 12.54 3.23
C PRO A 51 -10.62 11.89 4.61
N MET A 52 -9.49 11.57 5.22
CA MET A 52 -9.38 11.09 6.59
C MET A 52 -9.35 12.30 7.53
N ILE A 53 -10.42 12.51 8.26
CA ILE A 53 -10.59 13.64 9.15
C ILE A 53 -10.33 13.18 10.58
N GLY A 54 -9.51 13.88 11.32
CA GLY A 54 -9.18 13.56 12.71
C GLY A 54 -10.30 13.89 13.69
N VAL A 55 -11.51 13.37 13.46
CA VAL A 55 -12.70 13.65 14.31
C VAL A 55 -12.79 12.78 15.56
N ILE A 56 -12.00 11.71 15.63
CA ILE A 56 -12.10 10.73 16.72
C ILE A 56 -11.78 11.36 18.07
N GLU A 57 -10.63 12.03 18.17
CA GLU A 57 -10.19 12.62 19.45
C GLU A 57 -11.16 13.67 19.98
N PRO A 58 -11.54 14.71 19.24
CA PRO A 58 -12.39 15.74 19.80
C PRO A 58 -13.85 15.30 20.03
N CYS A 59 -14.38 14.37 19.23
CA CYS A 59 -15.81 14.04 19.24
C CYS A 59 -16.13 12.68 19.83
N VAL A 60 -15.41 11.63 19.44
CA VAL A 60 -15.79 10.26 19.80
C VAL A 60 -15.20 9.83 21.13
N LEU A 61 -13.92 10.13 21.36
CA LEU A 61 -13.19 9.64 22.53
C LEU A 61 -13.32 10.53 23.78
N SER A 62 -13.79 11.75 23.64
CA SER A 62 -14.14 12.65 24.77
C SER A 62 -13.00 13.02 25.72
N THR A 63 -11.74 12.95 25.32
CA THR A 63 -10.61 13.10 26.23
C THR A 63 -9.99 14.49 26.24
N ALA A 64 -10.22 15.31 25.24
CA ALA A 64 -9.65 16.65 25.17
C ALA A 64 -10.67 17.72 25.56
N ASP A 65 -10.24 18.69 26.35
CA ASP A 65 -10.99 19.93 26.53
C ASP A 65 -10.98 20.73 25.22
N LEU A 66 -12.14 21.19 24.80
CA LEU A 66 -12.25 22.09 23.65
C LEU A 66 -12.03 23.53 24.12
N PRO A 67 -11.41 24.40 23.29
CA PRO A 67 -11.36 25.83 23.58
C PRO A 67 -12.77 26.42 23.77
N ALA A 68 -12.91 27.44 24.59
CA ALA A 68 -14.19 28.13 24.84
C ALA A 68 -14.88 28.62 23.55
N SER A 69 -14.10 28.92 22.49
CA SER A 69 -14.62 29.24 21.16
C SER A 69 -15.32 28.08 20.44
N MET A 70 -15.27 26.88 20.99
CA MET A 70 -15.85 25.64 20.47
C MET A 70 -16.79 24.96 21.47
N ASP A 71 -17.26 25.68 22.49
CA ASP A 71 -18.11 25.14 23.55
C ASP A 71 -19.40 24.51 23.02
N ASP A 72 -19.91 24.98 21.87
CA ASP A 72 -21.08 24.42 21.19
C ASP A 72 -20.79 23.07 20.49
N LEU A 73 -19.54 22.75 20.18
CA LEU A 73 -19.16 21.49 19.57
C LEU A 73 -19.22 20.33 20.58
N GLY A 74 -18.86 20.56 21.84
CA GLY A 74 -18.83 19.54 22.87
C GLY A 74 -20.15 18.78 23.05
N PRO A 75 -21.30 19.44 23.24
CA PRO A 75 -22.61 18.78 23.32
C PRO A 75 -23.00 17.98 22.07
N LEU A 76 -22.66 18.49 20.87
CA LEU A 76 -22.92 17.78 19.62
C LEU A 76 -22.11 16.48 19.49
N CYS A 77 -20.87 16.48 19.95
CA CYS A 77 -19.97 15.34 19.88
C CYS A 77 -20.24 14.30 20.99
N ARG A 78 -20.43 14.76 22.25
CA ARG A 78 -20.25 13.95 23.46
C ARG A 78 -21.55 13.73 24.24
N GLY A 79 -22.63 14.41 23.84
CA GLY A 79 -23.95 14.23 24.47
C GLY A 79 -24.46 12.79 24.32
N PRO A 80 -25.57 12.44 24.97
CA PRO A 80 -26.17 11.10 24.93
C PRO A 80 -26.46 10.58 23.50
N GLN A 81 -26.73 11.52 22.58
CA GLN A 81 -26.91 11.27 21.14
C GLN A 81 -25.75 11.85 20.30
N GLY A 82 -24.58 12.05 20.90
CA GLY A 82 -23.45 12.70 20.25
C GLY A 82 -22.92 11.92 19.06
N SER A 83 -22.44 12.65 18.05
CA SER A 83 -21.74 12.13 16.89
C SER A 83 -20.73 13.14 16.35
N ALA A 84 -19.79 12.68 15.53
CA ALA A 84 -18.84 13.56 14.86
C ALA A 84 -19.39 14.18 13.55
N ALA A 85 -20.63 13.93 13.19
CA ALA A 85 -21.21 14.30 11.89
C ALA A 85 -21.18 15.81 11.64
N ALA A 86 -21.45 16.63 12.65
CA ALA A 86 -21.39 18.09 12.54
C ALA A 86 -19.98 18.58 12.22
N LEU A 87 -18.96 18.00 12.87
CA LEU A 87 -17.55 18.33 12.62
C LEU A 87 -17.09 17.84 11.24
N VAL A 88 -17.50 16.64 10.84
CA VAL A 88 -17.27 16.10 9.49
C VAL A 88 -17.83 17.08 8.44
N GLU A 89 -19.08 17.46 8.56
CA GLU A 89 -19.72 18.39 7.60
C GLU A 89 -19.10 19.78 7.62
N SER A 90 -18.75 20.31 8.78
CA SER A 90 -18.03 21.59 8.89
C SER A 90 -16.70 21.54 8.15
N THR A 91 -15.94 20.47 8.33
CA THR A 91 -14.63 20.27 7.65
C THR A 91 -14.80 20.10 6.15
N LEU A 92 -15.74 19.27 5.70
CA LEU A 92 -15.99 19.03 4.27
C LEU A 92 -16.57 20.25 3.55
N LYS A 93 -17.40 21.06 4.22
CA LYS A 93 -17.88 22.33 3.69
C LYS A 93 -16.76 23.35 3.50
N ALA A 94 -15.76 23.35 4.38
CA ALA A 94 -14.57 24.20 4.19
C ALA A 94 -13.77 23.77 2.95
N LEU A 95 -13.70 22.46 2.65
CA LEU A 95 -13.05 21.93 1.47
C LEU A 95 -13.89 22.08 0.18
N GLN A 96 -15.23 21.96 0.29
CA GLN A 96 -16.19 22.11 -0.82
C GLN A 96 -17.36 23.01 -0.41
N PRO A 97 -17.21 24.33 -0.50
CA PRO A 97 -18.27 25.27 -0.11
C PRO A 97 -19.55 25.15 -0.93
N ALA A 98 -19.45 24.74 -2.20
CA ALA A 98 -20.59 24.56 -3.09
C ALA A 98 -20.51 23.19 -3.81
N ALA A 99 -21.63 22.47 -3.84
CA ALA A 99 -21.70 21.17 -4.52
C ALA A 99 -21.57 21.35 -6.05
N ARG A 100 -20.83 20.44 -6.68
CA ARG A 100 -20.68 20.33 -8.14
C ARG A 100 -21.21 18.98 -8.62
N PRO A 101 -22.47 18.91 -9.07
CA PRO A 101 -23.08 17.65 -9.51
C PRO A 101 -22.33 16.96 -10.67
N ASP A 102 -21.72 17.76 -11.56
CA ASP A 102 -21.05 17.28 -12.79
C ASP A 102 -19.57 16.95 -12.59
N ALA A 103 -19.04 17.07 -11.37
CA ALA A 103 -17.68 16.65 -11.10
C ALA A 103 -17.54 15.14 -11.30
N GLY A 104 -16.45 14.71 -11.95
CA GLY A 104 -16.09 13.29 -12.08
C GLY A 104 -15.72 12.63 -10.75
N VAL A 105 -15.86 13.37 -9.63
CA VAL A 105 -15.56 12.96 -8.27
C VAL A 105 -16.78 13.18 -7.36
N GLU A 106 -16.90 12.36 -6.32
CA GLU A 106 -17.86 12.50 -5.23
C GLU A 106 -17.08 12.78 -3.93
N LEU A 107 -17.55 13.69 -3.08
CA LEU A 107 -16.90 13.98 -1.81
C LEU A 107 -17.61 13.26 -0.66
N GLY A 108 -16.89 12.36 0.00
CA GLY A 108 -17.27 11.70 1.23
C GLY A 108 -16.20 11.87 2.30
N TYR A 109 -16.02 10.86 3.15
CA TYR A 109 -14.97 10.86 4.16
C TYR A 109 -14.52 9.44 4.52
N THR A 110 -13.33 9.32 5.07
CA THR A 110 -12.86 8.10 5.74
C THR A 110 -13.07 8.28 7.24
N LEU A 111 -13.80 7.36 7.85
CA LEU A 111 -13.99 7.30 9.30
C LEU A 111 -12.99 6.32 9.91
N PRO A 112 -11.92 6.78 10.56
CA PRO A 112 -10.99 5.90 11.26
C PRO A 112 -11.63 5.35 12.53
N VAL A 113 -11.50 4.06 12.75
CA VAL A 113 -12.00 3.32 13.92
C VAL A 113 -10.81 2.66 14.61
N PRO A 114 -10.23 3.30 15.61
CA PRO A 114 -9.09 2.74 16.36
C PRO A 114 -9.59 1.64 17.31
N LEU A 115 -9.52 0.39 16.85
CA LEU A 115 -10.16 -0.76 17.51
C LEU A 115 -9.81 -0.90 18.99
N LEU A 116 -8.55 -0.71 19.37
CA LEU A 116 -8.12 -0.86 20.75
C LEU A 116 -8.53 0.32 21.65
N ARG A 117 -8.85 1.49 21.07
CA ARG A 117 -9.40 2.63 21.82
C ARG A 117 -10.87 2.42 22.23
N LEU A 118 -11.55 1.46 21.63
CA LEU A 118 -12.95 1.16 21.96
C LEU A 118 -13.09 0.37 23.26
N PHE A 119 -12.03 0.19 24.02
CA PHE A 119 -12.08 -0.49 25.31
C PHE A 119 -11.98 0.52 26.45
N ARG A 120 -12.75 0.26 27.51
CA ARG A 120 -12.63 0.88 28.82
C ARG A 120 -12.33 -0.16 29.89
N GLN A 121 -11.61 0.24 30.91
CA GLN A 121 -11.37 -0.61 32.07
C GLN A 121 -12.58 -0.51 33.02
N GLY A 122 -13.09 -1.66 33.44
CA GLY A 122 -14.13 -1.74 34.46
C GLY A 122 -13.57 -1.62 35.89
N GLU A 123 -14.42 -1.49 36.87
CA GLU A 123 -14.06 -1.42 38.31
C GLU A 123 -13.33 -2.69 38.79
N ASP A 124 -13.59 -3.82 38.13
CA ASP A 124 -12.96 -5.11 38.36
C ASP A 124 -11.56 -5.23 37.68
N GLY A 125 -11.08 -4.16 37.06
CA GLY A 125 -9.83 -4.12 36.29
C GLY A 125 -9.93 -4.80 34.92
N GLY A 126 -11.06 -5.41 34.56
CA GLY A 126 -11.29 -6.06 33.28
C GLY A 126 -11.53 -5.07 32.13
N TRP A 127 -11.11 -5.44 30.92
CA TRP A 127 -11.31 -4.63 29.72
C TRP A 127 -12.63 -5.01 29.02
N ARG A 128 -13.47 -4.01 28.73
CA ARG A 128 -14.77 -4.16 28.07
C ARG A 128 -14.93 -3.15 26.96
N ILE A 129 -15.71 -3.48 25.93
CA ILE A 129 -16.10 -2.51 24.88
C ILE A 129 -16.85 -1.34 25.55
N ASP A 130 -16.55 -0.14 25.13
CA ASP A 130 -17.29 1.07 25.45
C ASP A 130 -18.39 1.27 24.41
N ASP A 131 -19.60 0.87 24.79
CA ASP A 131 -20.78 0.92 23.90
C ASP A 131 -21.15 2.37 23.51
N ASP A 132 -20.83 3.36 24.36
CA ASP A 132 -21.07 4.77 24.05
C ASP A 132 -20.14 5.27 22.94
N MET A 133 -18.86 4.88 22.98
CA MET A 133 -17.92 5.20 21.91
C MET A 133 -18.33 4.54 20.60
N VAL A 134 -18.66 3.26 20.61
CA VAL A 134 -19.18 2.54 19.44
C VAL A 134 -20.45 3.20 18.93
N GLY A 135 -21.36 3.59 19.83
CA GLY A 135 -22.59 4.31 19.49
C GLY A 135 -22.31 5.65 18.79
N ARG A 136 -21.36 6.45 19.28
CA ARG A 136 -20.98 7.72 18.65
C ARG A 136 -20.35 7.53 17.26
N LEU A 137 -19.51 6.51 17.07
CA LEU A 137 -18.97 6.17 15.76
C LEU A 137 -20.08 5.85 14.75
N VAL A 138 -21.00 4.97 15.11
CA VAL A 138 -22.08 4.54 14.23
C VAL A 138 -23.07 5.67 13.96
N ARG A 139 -23.42 6.48 14.96
CA ARG A 139 -24.24 7.68 14.77
C ARG A 139 -23.57 8.68 13.80
N THR A 140 -22.23 8.77 13.81
CA THR A 140 -21.54 9.60 12.82
C THR A 140 -21.85 9.16 11.39
N LEU A 141 -21.90 7.84 11.12
CA LEU A 141 -22.28 7.29 9.82
C LEU A 141 -23.76 7.56 9.49
N MET A 142 -24.65 7.53 10.50
CA MET A 142 -26.08 7.78 10.32
C MET A 142 -26.35 9.27 10.04
N ASP A 143 -25.76 10.16 10.82
CA ASP A 143 -26.06 11.59 10.82
C ASP A 143 -25.35 12.34 9.68
N ALA A 144 -24.14 11.91 9.29
CA ALA A 144 -23.45 12.50 8.14
C ALA A 144 -24.16 12.07 6.83
N PRO A 145 -24.53 13.04 5.96
CA PRO A 145 -25.29 12.74 4.73
C PRO A 145 -24.42 12.19 3.60
N ARG A 146 -23.14 11.94 3.83
CA ARG A 146 -22.13 11.63 2.80
C ARG A 146 -21.72 10.17 2.81
N PRO A 147 -21.23 9.64 1.67
CA PRO A 147 -20.62 8.31 1.64
C PRO A 147 -19.35 8.26 2.48
N ALA A 148 -19.09 7.12 3.10
CA ALA A 148 -17.96 6.89 3.98
C ALA A 148 -17.18 5.63 3.62
N ILE A 149 -15.87 5.67 3.84
CA ILE A 149 -15.00 4.51 3.96
C ILE A 149 -14.80 4.23 5.45
N LEU A 150 -15.14 3.03 5.89
CA LEU A 150 -14.92 2.60 7.26
C LEU A 150 -13.51 2.03 7.39
N TYR A 151 -12.65 2.73 8.12
CA TYR A 151 -11.28 2.32 8.32
C TYR A 151 -11.11 1.65 9.68
N LEU A 152 -11.12 0.32 9.70
CA LEU A 152 -10.84 -0.49 10.90
C LEU A 152 -9.34 -0.47 11.16
N PHE A 153 -8.92 0.27 12.17
CA PHE A 153 -7.53 0.60 12.40
C PHE A 153 -6.99 -0.09 13.66
N SER A 154 -5.98 -0.91 13.52
CA SER A 154 -5.20 -1.48 14.63
C SER A 154 -3.94 -2.15 14.10
N THR A 155 -2.94 -1.34 13.80
CA THR A 155 -1.64 -1.79 13.30
C THR A 155 -0.55 -1.55 14.34
N HIS A 156 0.65 -1.27 13.87
CA HIS A 156 1.81 -0.99 14.69
C HIS A 156 1.79 0.38 15.37
N PHE A 157 1.08 1.38 14.81
CA PHE A 157 0.96 2.67 15.48
C PHE A 157 0.09 2.56 16.72
N SER A 158 0.53 3.18 17.81
CA SER A 158 -0.27 3.28 19.01
C SER A 158 -1.50 4.15 18.76
N SER A 159 -2.65 3.63 19.15
CA SER A 159 -3.86 4.43 19.23
C SER A 159 -3.93 5.24 20.56
N GLN A 160 -2.88 5.20 21.37
CA GLN A 160 -2.83 5.76 22.72
C GLN A 160 -3.92 5.18 23.66
N ALA A 161 -4.30 3.94 23.41
CA ALA A 161 -5.29 3.26 24.23
C ALA A 161 -4.63 2.64 25.47
N PRO A 162 -5.18 2.84 26.67
CA PRO A 162 -4.60 2.25 27.89
C PRO A 162 -4.48 0.72 27.85
N ILE A 163 -5.35 0.02 27.11
CA ILE A 163 -5.28 -1.43 26.93
C ILE A 163 -4.01 -1.88 26.20
N GLU A 164 -3.39 -1.03 25.38
CA GLU A 164 -2.20 -1.38 24.59
C GLU A 164 -1.01 -1.72 25.50
N GLU A 165 -0.82 -0.99 26.59
CA GLU A 165 0.24 -1.29 27.56
C GLU A 165 0.01 -2.66 28.23
N THR A 166 -1.25 -2.96 28.58
CA THR A 166 -1.63 -4.26 29.13
C THR A 166 -1.36 -5.39 28.14
N LEU A 167 -1.69 -5.18 26.86
CA LEU A 167 -1.45 -6.17 25.79
C LEU A 167 0.04 -6.34 25.50
N ALA A 168 0.82 -5.25 25.51
CA ALA A 168 2.25 -5.28 25.24
C ALA A 168 3.06 -5.96 26.37
N ALA A 169 2.51 -6.01 27.59
CA ALA A 169 3.13 -6.74 28.71
C ALA A 169 3.13 -8.27 28.50
N ASP A 170 2.26 -8.80 27.63
CA ASP A 170 2.27 -10.21 27.23
C ASP A 170 3.11 -10.41 25.97
N PRO A 171 4.28 -11.09 26.07
CA PRO A 171 5.16 -11.33 24.92
C PRO A 171 4.49 -12.09 23.75
N SER A 172 3.41 -12.83 24.00
CA SER A 172 2.67 -13.57 22.96
C SER A 172 1.93 -12.64 22.00
N ASN A 173 1.73 -11.37 22.37
CA ASN A 173 1.13 -10.33 21.55
C ASN A 173 2.17 -9.58 20.69
N MET A 174 3.45 -9.71 20.99
CA MET A 174 4.52 -8.95 20.35
C MET A 174 5.21 -9.75 19.24
N GLY A 175 5.61 -9.05 18.18
CA GLY A 175 6.51 -9.62 17.18
C GLY A 175 7.85 -10.00 17.80
N GLN A 176 8.43 -11.11 17.35
CA GLN A 176 9.67 -11.63 17.92
C GLN A 176 10.78 -11.65 16.89
N THR A 177 11.97 -11.18 17.27
CA THR A 177 13.20 -11.52 16.57
C THR A 177 13.71 -12.88 17.08
N ARG A 178 14.82 -13.37 16.53
CA ARG A 178 15.49 -14.56 17.08
C ARG A 178 15.97 -14.37 18.55
N ASP A 179 16.16 -13.11 18.95
CA ASP A 179 16.70 -12.74 20.27
C ASP A 179 15.59 -12.49 21.30
N GLY A 180 14.33 -12.59 20.90
CA GLY A 180 13.15 -12.44 21.75
C GLY A 180 12.13 -11.40 21.27
N PRO A 181 11.12 -11.11 22.11
CA PRO A 181 10.07 -10.16 21.79
C PRO A 181 10.61 -8.75 21.56
N LEU A 182 10.00 -8.03 20.59
CA LEU A 182 10.28 -6.61 20.40
C LEU A 182 9.54 -5.79 21.45
N GLY A 183 10.22 -4.76 21.94
CA GLY A 183 9.60 -3.70 22.73
C GLY A 183 8.81 -2.71 21.85
N MET A 184 8.31 -1.67 22.50
CA MET A 184 7.77 -0.49 21.82
C MET A 184 8.93 0.32 21.21
N ASP A 185 8.67 0.91 20.04
CA ASP A 185 9.62 1.72 19.30
C ASP A 185 9.01 3.12 19.03
N ASP A 186 9.80 4.04 18.51
CA ASP A 186 9.34 5.37 18.08
C ASP A 186 9.49 5.50 16.55
N TYR A 187 8.48 6.13 15.92
CA TYR A 187 8.44 6.40 14.51
C TYR A 187 7.80 7.76 14.24
N TYR A 188 8.58 8.73 13.78
CA TYR A 188 8.12 10.12 13.59
C TYR A 188 7.30 10.65 14.79
N ASP A 189 7.87 10.60 15.97
CA ASP A 189 7.26 11.03 17.23
C ASP A 189 5.99 10.25 17.63
N SER A 190 5.68 9.17 16.96
CA SER A 190 4.58 8.27 17.28
C SER A 190 5.09 6.97 17.90
N LYS A 191 4.40 6.48 18.92
CA LYS A 191 4.69 5.16 19.50
C LYS A 191 4.29 4.06 18.54
N VAL A 192 5.20 3.09 18.37
CA VAL A 192 5.00 1.90 17.52
C VAL A 192 5.06 0.67 18.40
N PHE A 193 3.95 -0.08 18.46
CA PHE A 193 3.93 -1.40 19.07
C PHE A 193 4.22 -2.46 18.02
N ASN A 194 5.21 -3.28 18.28
CA ASN A 194 5.61 -4.36 17.38
C ASN A 194 4.70 -5.59 17.56
N TRP A 195 3.41 -5.43 17.23
CA TRP A 195 2.41 -6.49 17.34
C TRP A 195 2.71 -7.67 16.44
N THR A 196 2.51 -8.91 16.97
CA THR A 196 2.52 -10.09 16.12
C THR A 196 1.18 -10.31 15.41
N PHE A 197 1.24 -10.94 14.25
CA PHE A 197 0.10 -11.56 13.55
C PHE A 197 0.47 -12.96 13.03
N ALA A 198 1.48 -13.57 13.65
CA ALA A 198 1.85 -14.96 13.40
C ALA A 198 0.80 -15.95 13.94
N THR A 199 -0.08 -15.52 14.83
CA THR A 199 -1.17 -16.29 15.42
C THR A 199 -2.45 -15.46 15.53
N THR A 200 -3.60 -16.15 15.46
CA THR A 200 -4.92 -15.56 15.70
C THR A 200 -5.50 -15.97 17.06
N ARG A 201 -4.68 -16.58 17.93
CA ARG A 201 -5.11 -17.16 19.21
C ARG A 201 -4.61 -16.41 20.43
N ASN A 202 -3.98 -15.25 20.24
CA ASN A 202 -3.51 -14.40 21.32
C ASN A 202 -4.57 -13.37 21.75
N THR A 203 -4.38 -12.82 22.94
CA THR A 203 -5.31 -11.85 23.55
C THR A 203 -5.46 -10.59 22.68
N LEU A 204 -4.40 -10.14 22.03
CA LEU A 204 -4.46 -9.01 21.10
C LEU A 204 -5.48 -9.24 19.97
N THR A 205 -5.42 -10.40 19.32
CA THR A 205 -6.34 -10.73 18.24
C THR A 205 -7.77 -10.89 18.75
N GLU A 206 -7.96 -11.48 19.93
CA GLU A 206 -9.29 -11.58 20.57
C GLU A 206 -9.90 -10.19 20.81
N ARG A 207 -9.12 -9.24 21.33
CA ARG A 207 -9.59 -7.86 21.54
C ARG A 207 -9.91 -7.16 20.23
N ARG A 208 -9.07 -7.32 19.19
CA ARG A 208 -9.36 -6.81 17.85
C ARG A 208 -10.66 -7.36 17.30
N VAL A 209 -10.91 -8.66 17.42
CA VAL A 209 -12.16 -9.31 16.98
C VAL A 209 -13.35 -8.77 17.75
N GLN A 210 -13.26 -8.63 19.08
CA GLN A 210 -14.34 -8.06 19.90
C GLN A 210 -14.70 -6.65 19.44
N ALA A 211 -13.71 -5.79 19.19
CA ALA A 211 -13.94 -4.44 18.72
C ALA A 211 -14.57 -4.41 17.31
N VAL A 212 -14.04 -5.21 16.39
CA VAL A 212 -14.62 -5.34 15.02
C VAL A 212 -16.06 -5.78 15.09
N GLN A 213 -16.37 -6.83 15.87
CA GLN A 213 -17.74 -7.33 16.02
C GLN A 213 -18.68 -6.28 16.62
N ALA A 214 -18.26 -5.58 17.67
CA ALA A 214 -19.06 -4.51 18.27
C ALA A 214 -19.43 -3.40 17.26
N VAL A 215 -18.48 -2.98 16.44
CA VAL A 215 -18.70 -1.97 15.39
C VAL A 215 -19.61 -2.52 14.28
N LEU A 216 -19.37 -3.74 13.81
CA LEU A 216 -20.18 -4.38 12.78
C LEU A 216 -21.62 -4.61 13.26
N ASP A 217 -21.82 -5.10 14.47
CA ASP A 217 -23.15 -5.33 15.04
C ASP A 217 -23.92 -4.02 15.19
N ALA A 218 -23.24 -2.95 15.63
CA ALA A 218 -23.85 -1.63 15.72
C ALA A 218 -24.22 -1.08 14.32
N ALA A 219 -23.32 -1.23 13.33
CA ALA A 219 -23.60 -0.85 11.95
C ALA A 219 -24.76 -1.68 11.34
N CYS A 220 -24.89 -2.95 11.71
CA CYS A 220 -25.96 -3.82 11.23
C CYS A 220 -27.34 -3.43 11.79
N ARG A 221 -27.40 -2.73 12.92
CA ARG A 221 -28.65 -2.17 13.46
C ARG A 221 -29.09 -0.87 12.76
N MET A 222 -28.23 -0.24 11.96
CA MET A 222 -28.60 0.94 11.16
C MET A 222 -29.69 0.60 10.14
N ALA A 223 -30.47 1.60 9.76
CA ALA A 223 -31.41 1.47 8.64
C ALA A 223 -30.67 1.17 7.32
N PRO A 224 -31.28 0.46 6.36
CA PRO A 224 -30.62 0.11 5.09
C PRO A 224 -30.06 1.30 4.31
N GLN A 225 -30.76 2.45 4.32
CA GLN A 225 -30.32 3.67 3.66
C GLN A 225 -29.05 4.24 4.28
N ASP A 226 -28.89 4.13 5.60
CA ASP A 226 -27.68 4.61 6.30
C ASP A 226 -26.50 3.66 6.06
N ARG A 227 -26.75 2.34 6.10
CA ARG A 227 -25.71 1.36 5.73
C ARG A 227 -25.20 1.53 4.31
N ALA A 228 -26.08 1.93 3.37
CA ALA A 228 -25.71 2.15 1.98
C ALA A 228 -24.70 3.30 1.79
N LYS A 229 -24.52 4.16 2.80
CA LYS A 229 -23.47 5.19 2.81
C LYS A 229 -22.07 4.59 2.98
N ILE A 230 -21.93 3.39 3.56
CA ILE A 230 -20.65 2.70 3.71
C ILE A 230 -20.24 2.13 2.35
N ARG A 231 -19.27 2.77 1.69
CA ARG A 231 -18.81 2.41 0.33
C ARG A 231 -17.63 1.46 0.32
N GLY A 232 -16.97 1.27 1.44
CA GLY A 232 -15.86 0.35 1.59
C GLY A 232 -15.44 0.18 3.04
N VAL A 233 -14.74 -0.91 3.31
CA VAL A 233 -14.12 -1.21 4.60
C VAL A 233 -12.65 -1.50 4.36
N THR A 234 -11.74 -0.76 5.00
CA THR A 234 -10.32 -1.08 4.99
C THR A 234 -9.94 -1.88 6.23
N LEU A 235 -9.09 -2.89 6.05
CA LEU A 235 -8.80 -3.89 7.08
C LEU A 235 -7.50 -3.56 7.81
N LEU A 236 -7.58 -3.35 9.13
CA LEU A 236 -6.50 -3.25 10.11
C LEU A 236 -5.46 -2.13 9.91
N GLY A 237 -5.40 -1.44 8.80
CA GLY A 237 -4.35 -0.48 8.45
C GLY A 237 -3.12 -1.16 7.82
N GLU A 238 -1.96 -0.51 7.88
CA GLU A 238 -0.71 -0.98 7.27
C GLU A 238 -0.19 -2.25 7.94
N LEU A 239 -0.72 -3.41 7.56
CA LEU A 239 -0.35 -4.70 8.13
C LEU A 239 0.90 -5.26 7.46
N HIS A 240 2.03 -5.16 8.14
CA HIS A 240 3.31 -5.69 7.72
C HIS A 240 4.17 -6.12 8.91
N HIS A 241 5.19 -6.94 8.67
CA HIS A 241 6.14 -7.30 9.71
C HIS A 241 7.01 -6.10 10.10
N LEU A 242 7.20 -5.92 11.40
CA LEU A 242 8.12 -4.93 11.95
C LEU A 242 9.43 -5.60 12.39
N PHE A 243 10.42 -4.79 12.67
CA PHE A 243 11.77 -5.17 13.07
C PHE A 243 12.34 -4.08 13.99
N PRO A 244 13.36 -4.40 14.81
CA PRO A 244 13.92 -3.43 15.76
C PRO A 244 14.40 -2.17 15.06
N ASN A 245 14.17 -1.03 15.69
CA ASN A 245 14.56 0.28 15.15
C ASN A 245 13.98 0.49 13.74
N PHE A 246 12.64 0.36 13.65
CA PHE A 246 11.90 0.31 12.39
C PHE A 246 12.27 1.45 11.44
N GLN A 247 12.27 2.70 11.93
CA GLN A 247 12.56 3.87 11.08
C GLN A 247 13.98 3.83 10.50
N ALA A 248 15.00 3.56 11.32
CA ALA A 248 16.38 3.49 10.88
C ALA A 248 16.69 2.20 10.12
N GLY A 249 15.94 1.13 10.41
CA GLY A 249 16.18 -0.20 9.85
C GLY A 249 15.47 -0.49 8.52
N MET A 250 14.74 0.45 7.90
CA MET A 250 14.01 0.21 6.65
C MET A 250 14.92 -0.08 5.43
N GLY A 251 16.17 0.39 5.45
CA GLY A 251 17.15 0.19 4.39
C GLY A 251 17.86 -1.17 4.43
N PHE A 252 18.92 -1.27 3.64
CA PHE A 252 19.73 -2.50 3.49
C PHE A 252 20.91 -2.56 4.48
N ASP A 253 21.22 -1.47 5.15
CA ASP A 253 22.39 -1.33 6.00
C ASP A 253 22.18 -1.88 7.42
N GLY A 254 23.28 -2.18 8.11
CA GLY A 254 23.32 -2.65 9.49
C GLY A 254 22.96 -4.14 9.68
N PRO A 255 22.85 -4.60 10.93
CA PRO A 255 22.46 -5.97 11.26
C PRO A 255 21.06 -6.28 10.71
N TYR A 256 20.96 -7.39 9.96
CA TYR A 256 19.67 -7.81 9.41
C TYR A 256 18.81 -8.43 10.51
N ARG A 257 17.77 -7.71 10.91
CA ARG A 257 16.79 -8.16 11.89
C ARG A 257 15.40 -8.09 11.27
N VAL A 258 14.66 -9.17 11.36
CA VAL A 258 13.27 -9.26 10.88
C VAL A 258 12.43 -10.00 11.92
N THR A 259 11.13 -9.91 11.80
CA THR A 259 10.14 -10.70 12.54
C THR A 259 9.39 -11.60 11.56
N ASP A 260 8.70 -12.65 11.97
CA ASP A 260 8.42 -13.09 13.32
C ASP A 260 9.10 -14.44 13.55
N TYR A 261 9.85 -14.60 14.65
CA TYR A 261 10.50 -15.86 15.05
C TYR A 261 9.81 -16.49 16.28
N SER A 262 8.57 -16.12 16.58
CA SER A 262 7.78 -16.76 17.64
C SER A 262 7.61 -18.26 17.38
N ALA A 263 7.33 -19.02 18.43
CA ALA A 263 7.10 -20.45 18.33
C ALA A 263 6.00 -20.81 17.32
N ASP A 264 4.91 -20.03 17.28
CA ASP A 264 3.81 -20.19 16.32
C ASP A 264 4.27 -19.94 14.88
N SER A 265 5.11 -18.95 14.65
CA SER A 265 5.68 -18.64 13.35
C SER A 265 6.62 -19.74 12.87
N VAL A 266 7.54 -20.21 13.74
CA VAL A 266 8.46 -21.32 13.41
C VAL A 266 7.69 -22.60 13.08
N ALA A 267 6.70 -22.94 13.89
CA ALA A 267 5.83 -24.10 13.62
C ALA A 267 5.04 -23.92 12.30
N GLY A 268 4.57 -22.70 12.03
CA GLY A 268 3.91 -22.32 10.78
C GLY A 268 4.81 -22.50 9.56
N PHE A 269 6.07 -22.05 9.64
CA PHE A 269 7.05 -22.23 8.58
C PHE A 269 7.32 -23.71 8.27
N ARG A 270 7.46 -24.54 9.28
CA ARG A 270 7.61 -26.00 9.11
C ARG A 270 6.41 -26.63 8.42
N ARG A 271 5.18 -26.21 8.77
CA ARG A 271 3.96 -26.65 8.07
C ARG A 271 3.93 -26.17 6.61
N TYR A 272 4.29 -24.92 6.37
CA TYR A 272 4.40 -24.34 5.03
C TYR A 272 5.36 -25.14 4.15
N LEU A 273 6.56 -25.47 4.65
CA LEU A 273 7.54 -26.29 3.94
C LEU A 273 7.03 -27.72 3.69
N ARG A 274 6.36 -28.32 4.67
CA ARG A 274 5.76 -29.66 4.53
C ARG A 274 4.68 -29.68 3.44
N GLN A 275 3.87 -28.64 3.35
CA GLN A 275 2.85 -28.50 2.29
C GLN A 275 3.49 -28.27 0.91
N ALA A 276 4.54 -27.44 0.84
CA ALA A 276 5.19 -27.11 -0.42
C ALA A 276 6.02 -28.27 -1.00
N PHE A 277 6.67 -29.08 -0.17
CA PHE A 277 7.62 -30.11 -0.60
C PHE A 277 7.14 -31.53 -0.40
N GLY A 278 6.16 -31.78 0.45
CA GLY A 278 5.66 -33.14 0.78
C GLY A 278 6.66 -34.00 1.55
N ARG A 279 7.91 -34.09 1.09
CA ARG A 279 8.98 -34.91 1.70
C ARG A 279 10.22 -34.07 1.96
N ILE A 280 10.92 -34.41 3.06
CA ILE A 280 12.09 -33.65 3.50
C ILE A 280 13.26 -33.76 2.51
N GLU A 281 13.41 -34.87 1.80
CA GLU A 281 14.46 -35.07 0.81
C GLU A 281 14.30 -34.10 -0.40
N GLN A 282 13.06 -33.71 -0.71
CA GLN A 282 12.82 -32.70 -1.76
C GLN A 282 13.27 -31.32 -1.30
N LEU A 283 12.95 -30.93 -0.06
CA LEU A 283 13.46 -29.67 0.50
C LEU A 283 14.99 -29.70 0.54
N ASN A 284 15.58 -30.77 1.08
CA ASN A 284 17.03 -30.94 1.23
C ASN A 284 17.77 -30.74 -0.10
N ARG A 285 17.24 -31.29 -1.20
CA ARG A 285 17.83 -31.09 -2.55
C ARG A 285 17.79 -29.62 -2.99
N VAL A 286 16.68 -28.90 -2.71
CA VAL A 286 16.52 -27.50 -3.11
C VAL A 286 17.40 -26.58 -2.29
N VAL A 287 17.43 -26.78 -0.97
CA VAL A 287 18.20 -25.90 -0.07
C VAL A 287 19.64 -26.35 0.14
N GLY A 288 19.98 -27.59 -0.33
CA GLY A 288 21.30 -28.20 -0.17
C GLY A 288 21.63 -28.45 1.30
N ALA A 289 20.74 -29.12 2.01
CA ALA A 289 20.86 -29.48 3.42
C ALA A 289 20.61 -30.99 3.62
N ASP A 290 20.73 -31.43 4.87
CA ASP A 290 20.65 -32.81 5.31
C ASP A 290 19.70 -32.99 6.52
N TYR A 291 18.61 -32.23 6.56
CA TYR A 291 17.61 -32.34 7.63
C TYR A 291 17.00 -33.74 7.65
N ALA A 292 16.89 -34.37 8.83
CA ALA A 292 16.21 -35.65 8.97
C ALA A 292 14.68 -35.50 8.90
N SER A 293 14.15 -34.35 9.29
CA SER A 293 12.72 -34.05 9.22
C SER A 293 12.45 -32.55 9.08
N PHE A 294 11.21 -32.17 8.74
CA PHE A 294 10.80 -30.77 8.73
C PHE A 294 10.87 -30.10 10.11
N ASP A 295 10.79 -30.89 11.18
CA ASP A 295 10.84 -30.38 12.55
C ASP A 295 12.24 -29.92 12.98
N GLU A 296 13.29 -30.35 12.26
CA GLU A 296 14.66 -29.84 12.43
C GLU A 296 14.91 -28.53 11.69
N VAL A 297 14.05 -28.14 10.76
CA VAL A 297 14.26 -26.90 10.00
C VAL A 297 14.11 -25.69 10.91
N VAL A 298 15.16 -24.88 10.94
CA VAL A 298 15.18 -23.59 11.66
C VAL A 298 15.11 -22.47 10.61
N PRO A 299 14.24 -21.46 10.81
CA PRO A 299 14.26 -20.28 9.95
C PRO A 299 15.65 -19.63 9.93
N PRO A 300 16.11 -19.12 8.77
CA PRO A 300 17.41 -18.44 8.67
C PRO A 300 17.41 -17.19 9.55
N SER A 301 18.43 -17.02 10.39
CA SER A 301 18.46 -15.98 11.42
C SER A 301 19.84 -15.46 11.80
N ARG A 302 20.90 -15.92 11.12
CA ARG A 302 22.30 -15.58 11.40
C ARG A 302 22.98 -15.02 10.17
N ASP A 303 23.91 -14.12 10.34
CA ASP A 303 24.73 -13.61 9.24
C ASP A 303 26.11 -14.28 9.26
N ILE A 304 26.43 -15.00 8.19
CA ILE A 304 27.69 -15.74 8.01
C ILE A 304 28.95 -14.83 8.16
N ARG A 305 28.80 -13.53 7.91
CA ARG A 305 29.89 -12.56 8.01
C ARG A 305 30.27 -12.21 9.45
N PHE A 306 29.35 -12.42 10.39
CA PHE A 306 29.50 -11.97 11.78
C PHE A 306 29.32 -13.10 12.81
N GLU A 307 28.75 -14.23 12.39
CA GLU A 307 28.38 -15.31 13.32
C GLU A 307 28.70 -16.70 12.74
N PRO A 308 29.15 -17.66 13.57
CA PRO A 308 29.34 -19.04 13.12
C PRO A 308 27.98 -19.68 12.83
N LEU A 309 27.90 -20.40 11.72
CA LEU A 309 26.74 -21.21 11.32
C LEU A 309 26.96 -22.67 11.63
N ARG A 310 25.93 -23.37 12.07
CA ARG A 310 25.93 -24.87 12.14
C ARG A 310 25.65 -25.47 10.78
N ARG A 311 24.71 -24.82 10.03
CA ARG A 311 24.35 -25.14 8.65
C ARG A 311 24.31 -23.87 7.83
N TYR A 312 24.70 -23.92 6.58
CA TYR A 312 24.65 -22.79 5.65
C TYR A 312 23.25 -22.18 5.54
N THR A 313 22.20 -23.00 5.68
CA THR A 313 20.80 -22.58 5.65
C THR A 313 20.38 -21.67 6.80
N GLU A 314 21.21 -21.47 7.82
CA GLU A 314 20.97 -20.50 8.88
C GLU A 314 21.30 -19.07 8.45
N HIS A 315 22.02 -18.89 7.32
CA HIS A 315 22.40 -17.56 6.84
C HIS A 315 21.19 -16.74 6.37
N ILE A 316 21.13 -15.50 6.83
CA ILE A 316 20.24 -14.46 6.33
C ILE A 316 20.94 -13.10 6.41
N ASP A 317 20.79 -12.33 5.35
CA ASP A 317 21.07 -10.89 5.28
C ASP A 317 20.09 -10.24 4.30
N ALA A 318 20.26 -8.95 4.03
CA ALA A 318 19.38 -8.21 3.13
C ALA A 318 19.39 -8.72 1.68
N PHE A 319 20.33 -9.59 1.32
CA PHE A 319 20.56 -10.06 -0.05
C PHE A 319 20.50 -11.57 -0.21
N ALA A 320 20.47 -12.31 0.89
CA ALA A 320 20.56 -13.79 0.89
C ALA A 320 19.43 -14.49 0.12
N GLN A 321 18.33 -13.77 -0.23
CA GLN A 321 17.30 -14.25 -1.16
C GLN A 321 17.79 -14.32 -2.62
N GLY A 322 18.98 -13.80 -2.93
CA GLY A 322 19.61 -13.89 -4.25
C GLY A 322 19.32 -12.69 -5.16
N THR A 323 18.85 -11.59 -4.60
CA THR A 323 18.62 -10.33 -5.34
C THR A 323 19.43 -9.21 -4.70
N LEU A 324 20.18 -8.50 -5.53
CA LEU A 324 21.00 -7.36 -5.12
C LEU A 324 20.49 -6.10 -5.82
N PRO A 325 20.07 -5.05 -5.11
CA PRO A 325 19.79 -3.77 -5.73
C PRO A 325 21.09 -3.11 -6.16
N VAL A 326 21.16 -2.71 -7.42
CA VAL A 326 22.11 -1.73 -7.92
C VAL A 326 21.35 -0.43 -7.99
N SER A 327 21.65 0.50 -7.11
CA SER A 327 20.80 1.69 -6.89
C SER A 327 21.61 2.91 -6.49
N GLY A 328 20.97 4.06 -6.62
CA GLY A 328 21.57 5.33 -6.25
C GLY A 328 20.67 6.49 -6.62
N TRP A 329 21.28 7.65 -6.75
CA TRP A 329 20.60 8.84 -7.24
C TRP A 329 21.45 9.54 -8.31
N ALA A 330 20.77 10.28 -9.18
CA ALA A 330 21.40 11.15 -10.17
C ALA A 330 20.52 12.38 -10.39
N HIS A 331 21.16 13.54 -10.44
CA HIS A 331 20.56 14.80 -10.87
C HIS A 331 21.22 15.28 -12.14
N VAL A 332 20.40 15.58 -13.14
CA VAL A 332 20.83 16.11 -14.44
C VAL A 332 20.04 17.38 -14.69
N GLU A 333 20.74 18.48 -14.87
CA GLU A 333 20.10 19.76 -15.19
C GLU A 333 19.32 19.66 -16.50
N GLY A 334 18.03 20.07 -16.47
CA GLY A 334 17.13 20.01 -17.62
C GLY A 334 16.40 18.67 -17.83
N ALA A 335 16.71 17.61 -17.09
CA ALA A 335 15.92 16.39 -17.11
C ALA A 335 14.52 16.62 -16.52
N THR A 336 13.50 16.00 -17.10
CA THR A 336 12.10 16.14 -16.68
C THR A 336 11.43 14.78 -16.57
N ALA A 337 10.26 14.72 -15.92
CA ALA A 337 9.45 13.50 -15.84
C ALA A 337 9.05 12.95 -17.23
N ARG A 338 8.95 13.81 -18.27
CA ARG A 338 8.66 13.40 -19.66
C ARG A 338 9.90 12.90 -20.40
N HIS A 339 11.06 13.43 -20.06
CA HIS A 339 12.36 13.08 -20.64
C HIS A 339 13.35 12.79 -19.51
N PRO A 340 13.18 11.64 -18.81
CA PRO A 340 14.04 11.28 -17.70
C PRO A 340 15.43 10.89 -18.22
N ALA A 341 16.45 11.13 -17.42
CA ALA A 341 17.74 10.50 -17.62
C ALA A 341 17.63 8.98 -17.36
N TRP A 342 18.47 8.19 -18.01
CA TRP A 342 18.49 6.74 -17.87
C TRP A 342 19.80 6.27 -17.26
N VAL A 343 19.73 5.32 -16.35
CA VAL A 343 20.90 4.63 -15.80
C VAL A 343 21.00 3.25 -16.41
N HIS A 344 22.18 2.93 -16.93
CA HIS A 344 22.55 1.64 -17.50
C HIS A 344 23.54 0.94 -16.58
N VAL A 345 23.34 -0.35 -16.36
CA VAL A 345 24.24 -1.18 -15.56
C VAL A 345 24.83 -2.27 -16.44
N TYR A 346 26.15 -2.42 -16.34
CA TYR A 346 26.91 -3.49 -16.98
C TYR A 346 27.57 -4.35 -15.91
N ARG A 347 27.66 -5.65 -16.14
CA ARG A 347 28.36 -6.61 -15.29
C ARG A 347 29.46 -7.29 -16.10
N ASN A 348 30.69 -7.11 -15.70
CA ASN A 348 31.85 -7.63 -16.43
C ASN A 348 31.86 -7.21 -17.92
N GLY A 349 31.33 -6.04 -18.26
CA GLY A 349 31.13 -5.55 -19.61
C GLY A 349 29.85 -5.98 -20.31
N ASP A 350 29.10 -6.95 -19.77
CA ASP A 350 27.79 -7.36 -20.31
C ASP A 350 26.68 -6.45 -19.82
N PHE A 351 25.81 -6.00 -20.71
CA PHE A 351 24.64 -5.19 -20.37
C PHE A 351 23.64 -5.97 -19.50
N VAL A 352 23.36 -5.45 -18.31
CA VAL A 352 22.39 -6.03 -17.36
C VAL A 352 21.00 -5.45 -17.59
N GLY A 353 20.90 -4.13 -17.78
CA GLY A 353 19.63 -3.44 -17.95
C GLY A 353 19.74 -1.95 -17.78
N ARG A 354 18.61 -1.26 -17.97
CA ARG A 354 18.50 0.19 -17.72
C ARG A 354 17.25 0.56 -16.95
N THR A 355 17.29 1.66 -16.23
CA THR A 355 16.18 2.23 -15.47
C THR A 355 16.15 3.75 -15.58
N ALA A 356 14.96 4.34 -15.51
CA ALA A 356 14.83 5.78 -15.50
C ALA A 356 15.13 6.35 -14.10
N VAL A 357 15.73 7.54 -14.06
CA VAL A 357 15.87 8.33 -12.84
C VAL A 357 14.53 8.99 -12.54
N ARG A 358 13.80 8.51 -11.53
CA ARG A 358 12.42 8.95 -11.24
C ARG A 358 11.89 8.62 -9.86
N TRP A 359 12.62 7.85 -9.05
CA TRP A 359 12.13 7.45 -7.74
C TRP A 359 12.40 8.53 -6.69
N GLY A 360 11.47 8.64 -5.71
CA GLY A 360 11.57 9.63 -4.66
C GLY A 360 12.77 9.39 -3.73
N ARG A 361 13.56 10.45 -3.52
CA ARG A 361 14.71 10.52 -2.61
C ARG A 361 14.60 11.80 -1.79
N GLN A 362 13.68 11.79 -0.80
CA GLN A 362 13.49 12.94 0.08
C GLN A 362 14.75 13.26 0.90
N ASP A 363 15.52 12.26 1.25
CA ASP A 363 16.84 12.39 1.88
C ASP A 363 17.82 13.20 1.02
N VAL A 364 17.85 12.92 -0.30
CA VAL A 364 18.71 13.66 -1.25
C VAL A 364 18.22 15.09 -1.41
N LEU A 365 16.90 15.30 -1.55
CA LEU A 365 16.33 16.65 -1.64
C LEU A 365 16.58 17.47 -0.36
N ALA A 366 16.48 16.83 0.81
CA ALA A 366 16.77 17.50 2.08
C ALA A 366 18.25 17.91 2.19
N ALA A 367 19.17 17.07 1.69
CA ALA A 367 20.60 17.35 1.67
C ALA A 367 21.00 18.32 0.55
N LYS A 368 20.24 18.39 -0.54
CA LYS A 368 20.49 19.20 -1.76
C LYS A 368 19.21 19.90 -2.23
N PRO A 369 18.73 20.91 -1.49
CA PRO A 369 17.49 21.63 -1.84
C PRO A 369 17.52 22.29 -3.22
N GLU A 370 18.70 22.60 -3.71
CA GLU A 370 18.92 23.19 -5.04
C GLU A 370 18.44 22.30 -6.20
N PHE A 371 18.25 20.99 -5.99
CA PHE A 371 17.71 20.09 -7.02
C PHE A 371 16.21 20.36 -7.30
N GLY A 372 15.48 20.92 -6.35
CA GLY A 372 14.08 21.33 -6.52
C GLY A 372 13.08 20.17 -6.69
N ASP A 373 13.55 18.93 -6.89
CA ASP A 373 12.71 17.72 -7.03
C ASP A 373 13.39 16.53 -6.31
N ALA A 374 12.58 15.74 -5.61
CA ALA A 374 13.04 14.53 -4.94
C ALA A 374 13.21 13.33 -5.90
N ASN A 375 12.70 13.40 -7.13
CA ASN A 375 12.64 12.26 -8.06
C ASN A 375 14.00 11.99 -8.73
N THR A 376 15.05 11.85 -7.94
CA THR A 376 16.43 11.63 -8.37
C THR A 376 16.90 10.19 -8.23
N GLY A 377 16.09 9.30 -7.66
CA GLY A 377 16.44 7.91 -7.39
C GLY A 377 16.34 7.01 -8.61
N TRP A 378 17.16 5.97 -8.62
CA TRP A 378 17.15 4.90 -9.61
C TRP A 378 17.51 3.56 -8.96
N ARG A 379 17.03 2.43 -9.54
CA ARG A 379 17.32 1.08 -9.07
C ARG A 379 17.14 0.05 -10.17
N ILE A 380 18.06 -0.92 -10.23
CA ILE A 380 17.96 -2.17 -10.98
C ILE A 380 18.23 -3.32 -10.01
N ASP A 381 17.37 -4.32 -9.98
CA ASP A 381 17.58 -5.51 -9.16
C ASP A 381 18.35 -6.57 -9.97
N LEU A 382 19.56 -6.91 -9.52
CA LEU A 382 20.41 -7.95 -10.08
C LEU A 382 20.07 -9.30 -9.42
N ASP A 383 19.55 -10.24 -10.21
CA ASP A 383 19.39 -11.63 -9.77
C ASP A 383 20.75 -12.35 -9.84
N PHE A 384 21.34 -12.60 -8.68
CA PHE A 384 22.64 -13.27 -8.63
C PHE A 384 22.57 -14.76 -8.25
N LYS A 385 21.38 -15.33 -8.09
CA LYS A 385 21.22 -16.77 -7.76
C LYS A 385 21.87 -17.71 -8.75
N ARG A 386 21.95 -17.28 -10.01
CA ARG A 386 22.48 -18.07 -11.13
C ARG A 386 23.83 -17.58 -11.63
N LEU A 387 24.37 -16.54 -11.01
CA LEU A 387 25.68 -16.03 -11.39
C LEU A 387 26.77 -16.96 -10.85
N PRO A 388 27.89 -17.16 -11.57
CA PRO A 388 29.00 -17.94 -11.10
C PRO A 388 29.63 -17.30 -9.85
N ALA A 389 30.10 -18.10 -8.92
CA ALA A 389 30.91 -17.61 -7.81
C ALA A 389 32.21 -16.97 -8.34
N GLY A 390 32.59 -15.83 -7.78
CA GLY A 390 33.76 -15.07 -8.21
C GLY A 390 33.63 -13.56 -7.99
N LEU A 391 34.62 -12.82 -8.48
CA LEU A 391 34.63 -11.37 -8.46
C LEU A 391 33.93 -10.85 -9.71
N HIS A 392 32.92 -10.01 -9.49
CA HIS A 392 32.16 -9.33 -10.53
C HIS A 392 32.41 -7.83 -10.44
N ARG A 393 32.55 -7.22 -11.60
CA ARG A 393 32.60 -5.77 -11.75
C ARG A 393 31.29 -5.25 -12.28
N LEU A 394 30.71 -4.30 -11.57
CA LEU A 394 29.49 -3.58 -11.97
C LEU A 394 29.87 -2.17 -12.36
N ASP A 395 29.63 -1.80 -13.62
CA ASP A 395 29.87 -0.44 -14.15
C ASP A 395 28.52 0.23 -14.38
N VAL A 396 28.38 1.45 -13.88
CA VAL A 396 27.15 2.24 -13.91
C VAL A 396 27.35 3.45 -14.81
N PHE A 397 26.46 3.60 -15.79
CA PHE A 397 26.47 4.72 -16.73
C PHE A 397 25.18 5.50 -16.66
N LEU A 398 25.25 6.80 -16.88
CA LEU A 398 24.12 7.71 -17.05
C LEU A 398 23.99 8.11 -18.51
N GLU A 399 22.80 7.97 -19.06
CA GLU A 399 22.40 8.50 -20.36
C GLU A 399 21.50 9.72 -20.12
N ALA A 400 22.10 10.91 -20.16
CA ALA A 400 21.38 12.18 -20.02
C ALA A 400 20.73 12.63 -21.34
N SER A 401 21.32 12.25 -22.46
CA SER A 401 20.81 12.45 -23.82
C SER A 401 20.98 11.17 -24.63
N PRO A 402 20.12 10.88 -25.59
CA PRO A 402 20.17 9.64 -26.37
C PRO A 402 21.57 9.36 -26.94
N GLY A 403 22.15 8.21 -26.57
CA GLY A 403 23.46 7.74 -27.04
C GLY A 403 24.67 8.37 -26.34
N ALA A 404 24.48 9.36 -25.46
CA ALA A 404 25.58 9.99 -24.72
C ALA A 404 25.70 9.36 -23.32
N LEU A 405 26.65 8.46 -23.13
CA LEU A 405 26.88 7.77 -21.87
C LEU A 405 27.94 8.51 -21.04
N THR A 406 27.67 8.70 -19.76
CA THR A 406 28.59 9.19 -18.74
C THR A 406 28.87 8.07 -17.75
N HIS A 407 30.11 7.69 -17.53
CA HIS A 407 30.49 6.67 -16.57
C HIS A 407 30.43 7.23 -15.15
N LEU A 408 29.46 6.77 -14.33
CA LEU A 408 29.23 7.24 -12.95
C LEU A 408 30.20 6.59 -11.95
N GLY A 409 30.59 5.36 -12.21
CA GLY A 409 31.51 4.63 -11.35
C GLY A 409 31.39 3.12 -11.47
N THR A 410 32.27 2.45 -10.72
CA THR A 410 32.42 0.98 -10.71
C THR A 410 32.21 0.46 -9.29
N ARG A 411 31.64 -0.74 -9.15
CA ARG A 411 31.54 -1.52 -7.92
C ARG A 411 32.07 -2.92 -8.17
N ASP A 412 33.16 -3.28 -7.54
CA ASP A 412 33.65 -4.67 -7.50
C ASP A 412 32.96 -5.37 -6.34
N ILE A 413 32.37 -6.54 -6.59
CA ILE A 413 31.64 -7.37 -5.63
C ILE A 413 32.06 -8.83 -5.74
N ALA A 414 31.91 -9.59 -4.66
CA ALA A 414 32.13 -11.03 -4.66
C ALA A 414 30.81 -11.79 -4.51
N ILE A 415 30.53 -12.71 -5.42
CA ILE A 415 29.48 -13.72 -5.24
C ILE A 415 30.15 -14.97 -4.71
N MET A 416 29.75 -15.37 -3.50
CA MET A 416 30.41 -16.42 -2.74
C MET A 416 29.72 -17.77 -2.97
N ASP A 417 30.51 -18.83 -3.03
CA ASP A 417 30.00 -20.18 -2.93
C ASP A 417 29.73 -20.60 -1.47
N ARG A 418 29.12 -21.77 -1.28
CA ARG A 418 28.82 -22.29 0.07
C ARG A 418 30.04 -22.67 0.88
N GLN A 419 31.14 -22.99 0.22
CA GLN A 419 32.42 -23.34 0.83
C GLN A 419 33.22 -22.08 1.23
N GLN A 420 32.73 -20.90 0.84
CA GLN A 420 33.39 -19.61 1.10
C GLN A 420 34.82 -19.58 0.56
N SER A 421 35.04 -20.22 -0.59
CA SER A 421 36.35 -20.21 -1.26
C SER A 421 36.71 -18.79 -1.70
N THR A 422 38.01 -18.53 -1.80
CA THR A 422 38.52 -17.24 -2.27
C THR A 422 37.96 -16.93 -3.66
N PRO A 423 37.22 -15.81 -3.83
CA PRO A 423 36.64 -15.46 -5.12
C PRO A 423 37.73 -15.23 -6.17
N ARG A 424 37.59 -15.84 -7.32
CA ARG A 424 38.48 -15.66 -8.46
C ARG A 424 37.95 -14.62 -9.42
N LEU A 425 38.85 -13.96 -10.14
CA LEU A 425 38.51 -13.05 -11.22
C LEU A 425 37.75 -13.80 -12.32
N LEU A 426 36.70 -13.16 -12.83
CA LEU A 426 35.94 -13.63 -13.97
C LEU A 426 36.33 -12.84 -15.24
N PRO A 427 36.09 -13.41 -16.44
CA PRO A 427 36.34 -12.73 -17.70
C PRO A 427 35.60 -11.39 -17.75
N GLN A 428 36.25 -10.39 -18.38
CA GLN A 428 35.71 -9.05 -18.59
C GLN A 428 35.57 -8.79 -20.10
N HIS A 429 34.46 -8.15 -20.49
CA HIS A 429 34.23 -7.68 -21.84
C HIS A 429 34.43 -6.16 -21.95
N PRO A 430 34.68 -5.62 -23.16
CA PRO A 430 34.82 -4.18 -23.35
C PRO A 430 33.56 -3.42 -22.96
N LEU A 431 33.73 -2.30 -22.27
CA LEU A 431 32.65 -1.37 -21.94
C LEU A 431 32.31 -0.46 -23.12
N PRO A 432 31.10 0.11 -23.17
CA PRO A 432 30.78 1.14 -24.15
C PRO A 432 31.61 2.40 -23.95
N ALA A 433 31.82 3.15 -25.04
CA ALA A 433 32.47 4.44 -24.97
C ALA A 433 31.66 5.41 -24.12
N ALA A 434 32.31 6.09 -23.19
CA ALA A 434 31.67 7.02 -22.28
C ALA A 434 32.57 8.20 -21.92
N THR A 435 31.96 9.28 -21.49
CA THR A 435 32.65 10.47 -20.98
C THR A 435 32.69 10.46 -19.45
N PRO A 436 33.68 11.12 -18.81
CA PRO A 436 33.63 11.39 -17.38
C PRO A 436 32.43 12.31 -17.02
N PRO A 437 31.95 12.29 -15.77
CA PRO A 437 30.89 13.19 -15.33
C PRO A 437 31.34 14.66 -15.46
N GLY A 438 30.53 15.48 -16.16
CA GLY A 438 30.68 16.91 -16.21
C GLY A 438 30.06 17.62 -15.00
N ALA A 439 30.29 18.93 -14.87
CA ALA A 439 29.74 19.73 -13.75
C ALA A 439 28.19 19.73 -13.66
N ALA A 440 27.50 19.50 -14.78
CA ALA A 440 26.03 19.43 -14.84
C ALA A 440 25.44 18.11 -14.34
N VAL A 441 26.27 17.12 -13.98
CA VAL A 441 25.84 15.81 -13.49
C VAL A 441 26.32 15.62 -12.05
N GLN A 442 25.38 15.47 -11.14
CA GLN A 442 25.64 15.03 -9.77
C GLN A 442 25.00 13.66 -9.58
N ALA A 443 25.75 12.68 -9.07
CA ALA A 443 25.26 11.32 -8.89
C ALA A 443 26.00 10.59 -7.78
N HIS A 444 25.36 9.55 -7.23
CA HIS A 444 25.95 8.63 -6.28
C HIS A 444 25.40 7.22 -6.48
N ILE A 445 26.25 6.22 -6.24
CA ILE A 445 25.85 4.81 -6.23
C ILE A 445 25.77 4.38 -4.76
N ASP A 446 24.56 4.16 -4.26
CA ASP A 446 24.31 3.77 -2.87
C ASP A 446 24.57 2.27 -2.65
N SER A 447 24.16 1.43 -3.59
CA SER A 447 24.30 -0.02 -3.54
C SER A 447 24.75 -0.54 -4.91
N PRO A 448 25.58 -1.60 -4.93
CA PRO A 448 26.22 -2.28 -3.81
C PRO A 448 27.38 -1.50 -3.20
N GLN A 449 27.73 -1.85 -1.96
CA GLN A 449 28.96 -1.33 -1.36
C GLN A 449 30.19 -1.90 -2.08
N PRO A 450 31.27 -1.12 -2.24
CA PRO A 450 32.52 -1.61 -2.85
C PRO A 450 33.08 -2.81 -2.07
N ASN A 451 33.56 -3.82 -2.79
CA ASN A 451 34.17 -5.03 -2.25
C ASN A 451 33.28 -5.86 -1.30
N ALA A 452 31.97 -5.68 -1.40
CA ALA A 452 31.02 -6.45 -0.61
C ALA A 452 30.92 -7.91 -1.10
N SER A 453 30.66 -8.83 -0.17
CA SER A 453 30.46 -10.25 -0.46
C SER A 453 28.98 -10.65 -0.26
N TYR A 454 28.46 -11.40 -1.21
CA TYR A 454 27.05 -11.82 -1.27
C TYR A 454 26.92 -13.33 -1.23
N TYR A 455 26.00 -13.82 -0.39
CA TYR A 455 25.77 -15.23 -0.11
C TYR A 455 24.32 -15.57 -0.40
N TYR A 456 24.07 -16.44 -1.36
CA TYR A 456 22.72 -16.92 -1.67
C TYR A 456 22.33 -18.12 -0.80
N ASN A 457 21.27 -17.99 -0.01
CA ASN A 457 20.68 -19.10 0.74
C ASN A 457 19.28 -19.43 0.20
N PRO A 458 19.06 -20.60 -0.45
CA PRO A 458 17.77 -20.98 -1.01
C PRO A 458 16.63 -21.11 0.03
N LEU A 459 16.92 -21.22 1.34
CA LEU A 459 15.89 -21.22 2.38
C LEU A 459 15.30 -19.82 2.63
N VAL A 460 16.06 -18.74 2.36
CA VAL A 460 15.62 -17.36 2.62
C VAL A 460 14.43 -16.94 1.77
N PRO A 461 14.35 -17.18 0.44
CA PRO A 461 13.14 -16.90 -0.33
C PRO A 461 11.90 -17.62 0.21
N LEU A 462 12.04 -18.85 0.71
CA LEU A 462 10.94 -19.63 1.30
C LEU A 462 10.48 -19.01 2.62
N TRP A 463 11.42 -18.55 3.45
CA TRP A 463 11.14 -17.85 4.68
C TRP A 463 10.40 -16.52 4.43
N HIS A 464 10.87 -15.72 3.47
CA HIS A 464 10.20 -14.46 3.09
C HIS A 464 8.82 -14.70 2.49
N ALA A 465 8.65 -15.72 1.65
CA ALA A 465 7.34 -16.08 1.09
C ALA A 465 6.35 -16.51 2.19
N PHE A 466 6.81 -17.30 3.17
CA PHE A 466 6.01 -17.67 4.33
C PHE A 466 5.61 -16.45 5.17
N ARG A 467 6.54 -15.55 5.48
CA ARG A 467 6.24 -14.31 6.22
C ARG A 467 5.21 -13.45 5.48
N ALA A 468 5.34 -13.32 4.17
CA ALA A 468 4.36 -12.60 3.36
C ALA A 468 2.99 -13.29 3.34
N GLN A 469 2.96 -14.63 3.42
CA GLN A 469 1.71 -15.39 3.54
C GLN A 469 1.03 -15.16 4.90
N GLN A 470 1.79 -15.04 6.00
CA GLN A 470 1.23 -14.72 7.32
C GLN A 470 0.43 -13.41 7.30
N VAL A 471 0.92 -12.38 6.58
CA VAL A 471 0.18 -11.12 6.39
C VAL A 471 -1.16 -11.37 5.71
N VAL A 472 -1.17 -12.16 4.65
CA VAL A 472 -2.40 -12.50 3.91
C VAL A 472 -3.36 -13.31 4.78
N ASP A 473 -2.86 -14.29 5.53
CA ASP A 473 -3.69 -15.14 6.37
C ASP A 473 -4.37 -14.33 7.49
N TYR A 474 -3.65 -13.37 8.06
CA TYR A 474 -4.21 -12.48 9.07
C TYR A 474 -5.25 -11.52 8.48
N LEU A 475 -5.00 -10.95 7.30
CA LEU A 475 -5.99 -10.14 6.58
C LEU A 475 -7.27 -10.95 6.27
N ARG A 476 -7.12 -12.18 5.78
CA ARG A 476 -8.26 -13.07 5.50
C ARG A 476 -9.07 -13.42 6.76
N PHE A 477 -8.40 -13.58 7.89
CA PHE A 477 -9.07 -13.82 9.16
C PHE A 477 -10.01 -12.65 9.53
N PHE A 478 -9.58 -11.41 9.34
CA PHE A 478 -10.41 -10.23 9.60
C PHE A 478 -11.42 -9.95 8.46
N ASP A 479 -11.06 -10.22 7.22
CA ASP A 479 -12.02 -10.20 6.10
C ASP A 479 -13.21 -11.10 6.38
N ALA A 480 -12.96 -12.29 6.91
CA ALA A 480 -14.01 -13.23 7.28
C ALA A 480 -14.96 -12.72 8.39
N GLN A 481 -14.51 -11.80 9.28
CA GLN A 481 -15.40 -11.16 10.25
C GLN A 481 -16.39 -10.23 9.52
N VAL A 482 -15.92 -9.39 8.61
CA VAL A 482 -16.75 -8.48 7.82
C VAL A 482 -17.67 -9.27 6.87
N ALA A 483 -17.16 -10.30 6.20
CA ALA A 483 -17.91 -11.14 5.27
C ALA A 483 -19.07 -11.90 5.91
N ARG A 484 -19.03 -12.15 7.22
CA ARG A 484 -20.12 -12.78 7.98
C ARG A 484 -21.17 -11.79 8.50
N SER A 485 -20.91 -10.48 8.37
CA SER A 485 -21.80 -9.41 8.82
C SER A 485 -22.79 -8.98 7.73
N CYS A 486 -23.65 -8.01 8.06
CA CYS A 486 -24.52 -7.35 7.09
C CYS A 486 -23.75 -6.53 6.03
N LEU A 487 -22.46 -6.27 6.22
CA LEU A 487 -21.59 -5.55 5.29
C LEU A 487 -20.88 -6.50 4.30
N ARG A 488 -21.29 -7.76 4.19
CA ARG A 488 -20.67 -8.76 3.30
C ARG A 488 -20.56 -8.33 1.85
N ASP A 489 -21.49 -7.52 1.35
CA ASP A 489 -21.52 -7.05 -0.03
C ASP A 489 -20.78 -5.72 -0.23
N VAL A 490 -20.30 -5.10 0.86
CA VAL A 490 -19.50 -3.88 0.82
C VAL A 490 -18.05 -4.26 0.43
N PRO A 491 -17.43 -3.55 -0.51
CA PRO A 491 -16.04 -3.81 -0.88
C PRO A 491 -15.09 -3.71 0.32
N ARG A 492 -14.22 -4.70 0.45
CA ARG A 492 -13.18 -4.76 1.48
C ARG A 492 -11.81 -4.55 0.85
N TYR A 493 -10.97 -3.79 1.53
CA TYR A 493 -9.66 -3.38 1.01
C TYR A 493 -8.55 -3.71 2.00
N THR A 494 -7.39 -4.09 1.49
CA THR A 494 -6.16 -4.00 2.26
C THR A 494 -5.86 -2.53 2.59
N HIS A 495 -4.83 -2.28 3.36
CA HIS A 495 -4.25 -0.95 3.56
C HIS A 495 -2.73 -1.15 3.62
N GLN A 496 -2.06 -1.09 2.46
CA GLN A 496 -0.66 -1.49 2.38
C GLN A 496 0.22 -0.38 1.82
N ILE A 497 1.43 -0.29 2.37
CA ILE A 497 2.50 0.51 1.77
C ILE A 497 3.01 -0.16 0.49
N ILE A 498 3.73 0.60 -0.33
CA ILE A 498 4.43 0.09 -1.53
C ILE A 498 5.93 0.36 -1.39
N PRO A 499 6.71 -0.58 -0.84
CA PRO A 499 8.12 -0.33 -0.51
C PRO A 499 9.01 -0.01 -1.71
N PHE A 500 8.67 -0.51 -2.90
CA PHE A 500 9.46 -0.26 -4.11
C PHE A 500 9.40 1.19 -4.61
N THR A 501 8.55 2.03 -4.03
CA THR A 501 8.49 3.46 -4.34
C THR A 501 9.67 4.24 -3.78
N ASN A 502 10.41 3.65 -2.84
CA ASN A 502 11.69 4.17 -2.36
C ASN A 502 12.79 3.14 -2.68
N PRO A 503 13.73 3.45 -3.59
CA PRO A 503 14.76 2.50 -4.03
C PRO A 503 15.74 2.09 -2.94
N SER A 504 15.82 2.84 -1.82
CA SER A 504 16.69 2.52 -0.69
C SER A 504 16.06 1.56 0.33
N TRP A 505 14.77 1.23 0.20
CA TRP A 505 14.08 0.34 1.14
C TRP A 505 14.23 -1.13 0.78
N ASP A 506 14.34 -1.97 1.81
CA ASP A 506 14.28 -3.43 1.69
C ASP A 506 12.84 -3.94 1.86
N ALA A 507 12.18 -4.25 0.73
CA ALA A 507 10.82 -4.77 0.73
C ALA A 507 10.65 -6.10 1.49
N ASN A 508 11.72 -6.89 1.65
CA ASN A 508 11.64 -8.17 2.34
C ASN A 508 11.45 -8.02 3.85
N LYS A 509 11.92 -6.90 4.43
CA LYS A 509 11.69 -6.62 5.85
C LYS A 509 10.20 -6.48 6.15
N PHE A 510 9.45 -5.82 5.27
CA PHE A 510 8.00 -5.61 5.42
C PHE A 510 7.16 -6.87 5.19
N ALA A 511 7.63 -7.80 4.36
CA ALA A 511 6.95 -9.06 4.02
C ALA A 511 5.52 -8.90 3.48
N ILE A 512 5.25 -7.88 2.68
CA ILE A 512 3.90 -7.56 2.17
C ILE A 512 3.67 -8.01 0.72
N GLN A 513 4.65 -8.59 0.06
CA GLN A 513 4.61 -8.88 -1.38
C GLN A 513 3.40 -9.73 -1.79
N ALA A 514 2.96 -10.64 -0.92
CA ALA A 514 1.79 -11.48 -1.18
C ALA A 514 0.48 -10.69 -1.05
N SER A 515 0.38 -9.72 -0.14
CA SER A 515 -0.81 -8.89 0.05
C SER A 515 -1.00 -7.80 -1.02
N LEU A 516 0.03 -7.54 -1.82
CA LEU A 516 -0.06 -6.65 -2.98
C LEU A 516 -0.57 -7.36 -4.25
N ARG A 517 -0.69 -8.68 -4.22
CA ARG A 517 -1.28 -9.47 -5.32
C ARG A 517 -2.80 -9.51 -5.19
N PRO A 518 -3.53 -9.86 -6.27
CA PRO A 518 -4.97 -10.07 -6.18
C PRO A 518 -5.32 -11.10 -5.11
N LEU A 519 -6.24 -10.76 -4.22
CA LEU A 519 -6.78 -11.62 -3.17
C LEU A 519 -8.27 -11.81 -3.42
N ASP A 520 -8.76 -13.05 -3.29
CA ASP A 520 -10.18 -13.33 -3.41
C ASP A 520 -10.95 -12.60 -2.30
N GLY A 521 -11.96 -11.82 -2.69
CA GLY A 521 -12.84 -11.10 -1.77
C GLY A 521 -12.26 -9.80 -1.20
N ILE A 522 -10.95 -9.55 -1.32
CA ILE A 522 -10.29 -8.37 -0.78
C ILE A 522 -9.63 -7.59 -1.93
N ARG A 523 -10.01 -6.34 -2.11
CA ARG A 523 -9.41 -5.42 -3.07
C ARG A 523 -8.11 -4.83 -2.53
N LEU A 524 -7.27 -4.39 -3.43
CA LEU A 524 -6.06 -3.66 -3.06
C LEU A 524 -6.43 -2.29 -2.48
N GLY A 525 -5.96 -1.98 -1.30
CA GLY A 525 -5.88 -0.64 -0.74
C GLY A 525 -4.42 -0.28 -0.50
N VAL A 526 -4.00 0.87 -0.98
CA VAL A 526 -2.58 1.29 -0.95
C VAL A 526 -2.38 2.70 -0.45
N SER A 527 -1.32 2.91 0.32
CA SER A 527 -0.80 4.23 0.67
C SER A 527 0.17 4.69 -0.41
N LEU A 528 -0.08 5.85 -1.01
CA LEU A 528 0.73 6.43 -2.08
C LEU A 528 1.32 7.77 -1.65
N TYR A 529 2.64 7.85 -1.66
CA TYR A 529 3.40 9.06 -1.33
C TYR A 529 4.39 9.40 -2.44
N GLY A 530 4.51 10.68 -2.78
CA GLY A 530 5.44 11.17 -3.79
C GLY A 530 5.10 10.77 -5.23
N GLU A 531 6.09 10.38 -6.02
CA GLU A 531 5.96 10.07 -7.46
C GLU A 531 4.85 9.05 -7.77
N PRO A 532 4.64 7.98 -7.02
CA PRO A 532 3.58 7.02 -7.30
C PRO A 532 2.17 7.58 -7.31
N THR A 533 1.94 8.74 -6.68
CA THR A 533 0.63 9.41 -6.72
C THR A 533 0.27 9.97 -8.10
N TYR A 534 1.26 10.28 -8.94
CA TYR A 534 1.07 10.92 -10.24
C TYR A 534 1.90 10.31 -11.37
N GLY A 535 2.91 9.50 -11.05
CA GLY A 535 3.88 8.99 -12.01
C GLY A 535 3.44 7.74 -12.76
N GLN A 536 4.07 7.46 -13.90
CA GLN A 536 3.75 6.29 -14.73
C GLN A 536 4.17 4.98 -14.08
N SER A 537 5.19 5.01 -13.22
CA SER A 537 5.74 3.81 -12.58
C SER A 537 4.72 3.00 -11.79
N TYR A 538 3.86 3.70 -11.05
CA TYR A 538 2.78 3.07 -10.30
C TYR A 538 1.76 2.38 -11.22
N PHE A 539 1.33 3.05 -12.28
CA PHE A 539 0.34 2.49 -13.21
C PHE A 539 0.90 1.32 -14.02
N ASP A 540 2.19 1.36 -14.38
CA ASP A 540 2.89 0.23 -14.99
C ASP A 540 2.97 -0.97 -14.05
N TRP A 541 3.22 -0.73 -12.76
CA TRP A 541 3.17 -1.77 -11.74
C TRP A 541 1.75 -2.31 -11.56
N LEU A 542 0.75 -1.43 -11.44
CA LEU A 542 -0.65 -1.80 -11.27
C LEU A 542 -1.11 -2.71 -12.43
N ALA A 543 -0.78 -2.35 -13.66
CA ALA A 543 -1.11 -3.15 -14.85
C ALA A 543 -0.47 -4.56 -14.79
N ARG A 544 0.78 -4.67 -14.31
CA ARG A 544 1.47 -5.96 -14.15
C ARG A 544 0.99 -6.76 -12.94
N SER A 545 0.42 -6.11 -11.94
CA SER A 545 -0.03 -6.76 -10.70
C SER A 545 -1.30 -7.57 -10.87
N GLY A 546 -2.05 -7.36 -11.96
CA GLY A 546 -3.36 -7.96 -12.19
C GLY A 546 -4.50 -7.31 -11.41
N GLN A 547 -4.26 -6.17 -10.76
CA GLN A 547 -5.28 -5.41 -10.04
C GLN A 547 -6.11 -4.58 -11.02
N SER A 548 -7.44 -4.70 -10.95
CA SER A 548 -8.37 -3.96 -11.83
C SER A 548 -9.20 -2.91 -11.08
N ARG A 549 -9.38 -3.09 -9.76
CA ARG A 549 -10.11 -2.19 -8.87
C ARG A 549 -9.34 -2.06 -7.57
N TYR A 550 -9.16 -0.83 -7.10
CA TYR A 550 -8.39 -0.55 -5.88
C TYR A 550 -8.87 0.70 -5.16
N GLY A 551 -8.43 0.87 -3.92
CA GLY A 551 -8.57 2.08 -3.14
C GLY A 551 -7.21 2.71 -2.86
N ILE A 552 -7.17 4.04 -2.76
CA ILE A 552 -6.00 4.75 -2.25
C ILE A 552 -6.31 5.14 -0.81
N THR A 553 -5.70 4.44 0.12
CA THR A 553 -5.99 4.55 1.55
C THR A 553 -5.30 5.74 2.19
N GLU A 554 -4.15 6.15 1.66
CA GLU A 554 -3.45 7.38 2.00
C GLU A 554 -2.83 7.97 0.74
N PHE A 555 -2.86 9.28 0.60
CA PHE A 555 -2.41 9.97 -0.60
C PHE A 555 -1.72 11.27 -0.27
N HIS A 556 -0.45 11.41 -0.69
CA HIS A 556 0.24 12.69 -0.64
C HIS A 556 1.34 12.80 -1.72
N PRO A 557 1.29 13.77 -2.65
CA PRO A 557 2.29 13.93 -3.71
C PRO A 557 3.70 14.32 -3.23
N LEU A 558 3.87 14.70 -1.96
CA LEU A 558 5.09 15.24 -1.36
C LEU A 558 5.66 16.46 -2.12
N LYS A 559 4.81 17.15 -2.84
CA LYS A 559 5.10 18.41 -3.52
C LYS A 559 3.81 19.18 -3.82
N ALA A 560 3.91 20.48 -3.95
CA ALA A 560 2.81 21.31 -4.42
C ALA A 560 2.38 20.90 -5.85
N MET A 561 1.08 20.92 -6.09
CA MET A 561 0.48 20.73 -7.42
C MET A 561 -0.56 21.83 -7.65
N ASP A 562 -0.68 22.28 -8.88
CA ASP A 562 -1.79 23.17 -9.27
C ASP A 562 -3.10 22.39 -9.48
N THR A 563 -4.18 23.12 -9.69
CA THR A 563 -5.52 22.54 -9.84
C THR A 563 -5.63 21.59 -11.04
N ALA A 564 -5.02 21.96 -12.18
CA ALA A 564 -5.08 21.15 -13.39
C ALA A 564 -4.32 19.83 -13.22
N ALA A 565 -3.12 19.87 -12.62
CA ALA A 565 -2.35 18.67 -12.29
C ALA A 565 -3.10 17.76 -11.31
N MET A 566 -3.75 18.32 -10.29
CA MET A 566 -4.52 17.52 -9.33
C MET A 566 -5.75 16.88 -9.98
N GLN A 567 -6.46 17.56 -10.87
CA GLN A 567 -7.57 17.00 -11.64
C GLN A 567 -7.10 15.85 -12.54
N GLN A 568 -5.97 16.01 -13.23
CA GLN A 568 -5.37 14.95 -14.04
C GLN A 568 -5.02 13.72 -13.21
N VAL A 569 -4.55 13.90 -11.97
CA VAL A 569 -4.27 12.80 -11.04
C VAL A 569 -5.56 12.06 -10.71
N PHE A 570 -6.64 12.75 -10.32
CA PHE A 570 -7.92 12.13 -10.02
C PHE A 570 -8.50 11.36 -11.21
N GLU A 571 -8.52 11.97 -12.39
CA GLU A 571 -9.00 11.35 -13.62
C GLU A 571 -8.17 10.12 -14.00
N ARG A 572 -6.87 10.19 -13.79
CA ARG A 572 -5.97 9.08 -14.10
C ARG A 572 -6.21 7.90 -13.19
N HIS A 573 -6.30 8.12 -11.87
CA HIS A 573 -6.62 7.06 -10.93
C HIS A 573 -8.00 6.45 -11.19
N ALA A 574 -9.02 7.28 -11.44
CA ALA A 574 -10.36 6.82 -11.80
C ALA A 574 -10.35 5.92 -13.05
N ARG A 575 -9.65 6.34 -14.11
CA ARG A 575 -9.51 5.54 -15.35
C ARG A 575 -8.81 4.19 -15.15
N HIS A 576 -7.93 4.09 -14.15
CA HIS A 576 -7.24 2.84 -13.80
C HIS A 576 -7.97 2.03 -12.72
N GLY A 577 -9.21 2.38 -12.38
CA GLY A 577 -10.06 1.60 -11.51
C GLY A 577 -9.97 1.94 -10.01
N ALA A 578 -9.44 3.11 -9.65
CA ALA A 578 -9.54 3.59 -8.28
C ALA A 578 -11.00 3.86 -7.92
N GLU A 579 -11.45 3.34 -6.79
CA GLU A 579 -12.82 3.48 -6.30
C GLU A 579 -12.94 4.60 -5.28
N PHE A 580 -11.90 4.80 -4.49
CA PHE A 580 -11.77 5.95 -3.59
C PHE A 580 -10.31 6.41 -3.47
N LEU A 581 -10.15 7.64 -2.99
CA LEU A 581 -8.89 8.27 -2.66
C LEU A 581 -9.04 9.00 -1.34
N SER A 582 -8.25 8.58 -0.35
CA SER A 582 -8.18 9.17 0.98
C SER A 582 -6.91 9.99 1.15
N PHE A 583 -7.01 11.14 1.80
CA PHE A 583 -5.90 12.01 2.18
C PHE A 583 -6.21 12.63 3.54
N PHE A 584 -5.20 13.00 4.30
CA PHE A 584 -5.40 13.58 5.62
C PHE A 584 -5.88 15.03 5.50
N VAL A 585 -6.87 15.40 6.33
CA VAL A 585 -7.38 16.77 6.49
C VAL A 585 -7.57 17.06 7.96
N GLU A 586 -7.09 18.20 8.42
CA GLU A 586 -7.32 18.63 9.79
C GLU A 586 -8.78 19.05 10.02
N PRO A 587 -9.40 18.68 11.14
CA PRO A 587 -10.80 19.01 11.42
C PRO A 587 -10.97 20.51 11.63
N ARG A 588 -12.04 21.08 11.04
CA ARG A 588 -12.38 22.50 11.13
C ARG A 588 -13.81 22.69 11.61
N TRP A 589 -13.96 23.49 12.66
CA TRP A 589 -15.25 23.90 13.19
C TRP A 589 -15.47 25.39 12.92
N GLN A 590 -16.53 25.72 12.18
CA GLN A 590 -16.86 27.09 11.78
C GLN A 590 -15.65 27.86 11.17
N GLY A 591 -14.84 27.14 10.40
CA GLY A 591 -13.65 27.67 9.75
C GLY A 591 -12.36 27.65 10.59
N ALA A 592 -12.46 27.48 11.92
CA ALA A 592 -11.31 27.38 12.81
C ALA A 592 -10.77 25.94 12.89
N LEU A 593 -9.44 25.80 13.02
CA LEU A 593 -8.79 24.50 13.27
C LEU A 593 -9.17 23.99 14.65
N VAL A 594 -9.63 22.74 14.73
CA VAL A 594 -9.89 22.08 16.00
C VAL A 594 -8.56 21.56 16.58
N PRO A 595 -8.18 21.96 17.80
CA PRO A 595 -6.93 21.53 18.42
C PRO A 595 -6.86 20.01 18.57
N ARG A 596 -5.81 19.45 18.02
CA ARG A 596 -5.41 18.04 18.15
C ARG A 596 -3.95 17.87 17.68
N GLY A 597 -3.41 16.67 17.77
CA GLY A 597 -2.11 16.37 17.16
C GLY A 597 -2.13 16.65 15.65
N HIS A 598 -1.14 17.41 15.17
CA HIS A 598 -1.00 17.74 13.75
C HIS A 598 -0.37 16.57 12.98
N ASN A 599 -0.95 16.23 11.81
CA ASN A 599 -0.33 15.30 10.89
C ASN A 599 0.43 16.08 9.80
N MET A 600 1.74 15.86 9.70
CA MET A 600 2.60 16.57 8.75
C MET A 600 2.17 16.40 7.28
N PHE A 601 1.41 15.35 6.95
CA PHE A 601 0.87 15.09 5.62
C PHE A 601 -0.56 15.60 5.43
N SER A 602 -1.14 16.31 6.40
CA SER A 602 -2.51 16.84 6.24
C SER A 602 -2.56 17.93 5.18
N PHE A 603 -3.51 17.81 4.26
CA PHE A 603 -3.89 18.89 3.37
C PHE A 603 -4.61 19.95 4.22
N ASP A 604 -3.94 21.03 4.50
CA ASP A 604 -4.44 22.09 5.36
C ASP A 604 -3.91 23.45 4.90
N PRO A 605 -4.74 24.51 4.87
CA PRO A 605 -4.31 25.86 4.44
C PRO A 605 -3.11 26.41 5.22
N ASP A 606 -2.92 25.95 6.45
CA ASP A 606 -1.89 26.42 7.39
C ASP A 606 -0.66 25.49 7.42
N ASN A 607 -0.67 24.35 6.67
CA ASN A 607 0.43 23.42 6.57
C ASN A 607 1.26 23.65 5.31
N ALA A 608 2.41 24.30 5.42
CA ALA A 608 3.32 24.51 4.30
C ALA A 608 4.21 23.28 3.97
N GLN A 609 4.26 22.27 4.86
CA GLN A 609 5.11 21.09 4.65
C GLN A 609 4.69 20.35 3.36
N PHE A 610 5.67 19.98 2.57
CA PHE A 610 5.48 19.29 1.28
C PHE A 610 4.49 19.97 0.32
N GLY A 611 4.20 21.27 0.48
CA GLY A 611 3.22 22.01 -0.32
C GLY A 611 1.77 21.67 -0.02
N SER A 612 1.48 21.15 1.18
CA SER A 612 0.15 20.69 1.62
C SER A 612 -0.89 21.80 1.58
N ASP A 613 -0.52 23.05 1.90
CA ASP A 613 -1.38 24.23 1.77
C ASP A 613 -1.87 24.48 0.32
N ARG A 614 -0.97 24.27 -0.65
CA ARG A 614 -1.30 24.40 -2.08
C ARG A 614 -2.13 23.21 -2.55
N LEU A 615 -1.82 21.99 -2.07
CA LEU A 615 -2.61 20.80 -2.36
C LEU A 615 -4.04 20.96 -1.86
N TYR A 616 -4.25 21.48 -0.64
CA TYR A 616 -5.58 21.81 -0.11
C TYR A 616 -6.35 22.73 -1.05
N ARG A 617 -5.73 23.87 -1.43
CA ARG A 617 -6.36 24.86 -2.34
C ARG A 617 -6.63 24.28 -3.73
N SER A 618 -5.77 23.40 -4.22
CA SER A 618 -5.96 22.76 -5.52
C SER A 618 -7.10 21.75 -5.50
N VAL A 619 -7.26 20.97 -4.43
CA VAL A 619 -8.44 20.09 -4.24
C VAL A 619 -9.71 20.93 -4.11
N GLN A 620 -9.69 21.99 -3.30
CA GLN A 620 -10.83 22.89 -3.12
C GLN A 620 -11.31 23.47 -4.47
N ARG A 621 -10.38 23.95 -5.31
CA ARG A 621 -10.70 24.48 -6.64
C ARG A 621 -11.17 23.38 -7.61
N ALA A 622 -10.60 22.18 -7.54
CA ALA A 622 -11.03 21.04 -8.35
C ALA A 622 -12.47 20.60 -8.02
N LEU A 623 -12.89 20.78 -6.77
CA LEU A 623 -14.25 20.52 -6.30
C LEU A 623 -15.23 21.68 -6.53
N ALA A 624 -14.74 22.90 -6.78
CA ALA A 624 -15.57 24.07 -7.02
C ALA A 624 -16.28 24.01 -8.40
N PRO A 625 -17.48 24.63 -8.55
CA PRO A 625 -18.07 24.82 -9.86
C PRO A 625 -17.14 25.64 -10.77
N PRO A 626 -17.20 25.46 -12.11
CA PRO A 626 -16.43 26.29 -13.03
C PRO A 626 -16.78 27.75 -12.81
N ALA A 627 -15.77 28.61 -12.83
CA ALA A 627 -15.99 30.04 -12.79
C ALA A 627 -16.89 30.43 -13.99
N ARG A 628 -18.00 31.11 -13.72
CA ARG A 628 -18.92 31.62 -14.74
C ARG A 628 -18.26 32.72 -15.55
#